data_7f169a0844146f2e4159a6cbe85460ca
#
_entry.id   7f169a0844146f2e4159a6cbe85460ca
#
_cell.length_a   1.000
_cell.length_b   1.000
_cell.length_c   1.000
_cell.angle_alpha   90.00
_cell.angle_beta   90.00
_cell.angle_gamma   90.00
#
_symmetry.space_group_name_H-M   'P 1'
#
loop_
_entity.id
_entity.type
_entity.pdbx_description
1 polymer ?
#
loop_
_entity_poly.entity_id
_entity_poly.type
_entity_poly.pdbx_seq_one_letter_code
_entity_poly.pdbx_strand_id
1 'polypeptide(L)'
;MSQSQDLYFFPEGYLRTSGSEFSIDLKNIDNAYVHLTNNAVQKNSKSYGQYEDGNQLSFDSFQEYINVHLNANVSVKGDLVPQMQQIVIKTFNAVRKQLDPLRRQQSFELFGYDFILDEDFNLWLIEVNTNPCLEESSKLLEMLLPRMVEDMMQITIDTVFPQKSIQKKAKSSKPIAHPVPGYPDTDNMWQRLCNIDK
;
A
#
# COMPACT_ATOMS: atom_id res chain seq x y z
N MET A 1 -19.09 -6.75 25.66
CA MET A 1 -17.67 -6.75 25.32
C MET A 1 -17.45 -5.57 24.39
N SER A 2 -16.57 -4.65 24.73
CA SER A 2 -16.21 -3.55 23.84
C SER A 2 -15.53 -4.15 22.62
N GLN A 3 -16.12 -3.95 21.44
CA GLN A 3 -15.47 -4.35 20.19
C GLN A 3 -14.37 -3.37 19.89
N SER A 4 -13.16 -3.88 19.82
CA SER A 4 -12.01 -3.08 19.46
C SER A 4 -11.91 -2.98 17.94
N GLN A 5 -11.80 -1.78 17.41
CA GLN A 5 -11.45 -1.55 16.02
C GLN A 5 -9.92 -1.52 15.93
N ASP A 6 -9.34 -2.55 15.34
CA ASP A 6 -7.91 -2.66 15.14
C ASP A 6 -7.52 -2.14 13.75
N LEU A 7 -6.54 -1.28 13.72
CA LEU A 7 -5.96 -0.72 12.50
C LEU A 7 -4.70 -1.48 12.13
N TYR A 8 -4.65 -1.97 10.90
CA TYR A 8 -3.51 -2.66 10.33
C TYR A 8 -2.96 -1.88 9.14
N PHE A 9 -1.68 -2.03 8.89
CA PHE A 9 -0.97 -1.40 7.78
C PHE A 9 -0.15 -2.45 7.03
N PHE A 10 -0.26 -2.47 5.70
CA PHE A 10 0.58 -3.30 4.86
C PHE A 10 1.84 -2.50 4.52
N PRO A 11 3.05 -2.97 4.87
CA PRO A 11 4.27 -2.15 4.86
C PRO A 11 4.89 -1.96 3.49
N GLU A 12 4.41 -2.65 2.48
CA GLU A 12 4.83 -2.48 1.09
C GLU A 12 3.80 -1.70 0.28
N GLY A 13 4.31 -1.06 -0.77
CA GLY A 13 3.52 -0.30 -1.70
C GLY A 13 4.30 -0.07 -2.99
N TYR A 14 3.83 0.84 -3.80
CA TYR A 14 4.48 1.19 -5.04
C TYR A 14 4.29 2.67 -5.36
N LEU A 15 5.25 3.22 -6.08
CA LEU A 15 5.15 4.55 -6.64
C LEU A 15 4.57 4.45 -8.05
N ARG A 16 3.72 5.40 -8.40
CA ARG A 16 3.26 5.59 -9.77
C ARG A 16 4.10 6.69 -10.41
N THR A 17 4.73 6.36 -11.54
CA THR A 17 5.60 7.28 -12.28
C THR A 17 4.91 7.81 -13.53
N SER A 18 5.35 8.98 -13.98
CA SER A 18 4.93 9.56 -15.25
C SER A 18 5.91 9.18 -16.35
N GLY A 19 5.41 8.86 -17.52
CA GLY A 19 6.23 8.68 -18.73
C GLY A 19 6.77 9.98 -19.34
N SER A 20 6.44 11.14 -18.76
CA SER A 20 6.86 12.47 -19.20
C SER A 20 7.46 13.23 -18.02
N GLU A 21 8.48 14.02 -18.29
CA GLU A 21 9.11 14.88 -17.29
C GLU A 21 8.10 15.87 -16.71
N PHE A 22 8.12 16.03 -15.38
CA PHE A 22 7.24 16.98 -14.69
C PHE A 22 7.60 18.42 -15.07
N SER A 23 6.58 19.22 -15.36
CA SER A 23 6.74 20.63 -15.69
C SER A 23 5.51 21.42 -15.25
N ILE A 24 5.75 22.56 -14.61
CA ILE A 24 4.72 23.54 -14.22
C ILE A 24 4.53 24.64 -15.26
N ASP A 25 5.19 24.56 -16.42
CA ASP A 25 5.02 25.52 -17.51
C ASP A 25 3.56 25.53 -17.97
N LEU A 26 3.03 26.76 -18.21
CA LEU A 26 1.67 26.96 -18.72
C LEU A 26 1.39 26.18 -20.02
N LYS A 27 2.42 25.91 -20.80
CA LYS A 27 2.32 25.11 -22.05
C LYS A 27 1.99 23.64 -21.79
N ASN A 28 2.33 23.14 -20.60
CA ASN A 28 2.16 21.74 -20.20
C ASN A 28 1.05 21.54 -19.18
N ILE A 29 0.38 22.62 -18.73
CA ILE A 29 -0.59 22.54 -17.64
C ILE A 29 -1.80 21.65 -17.97
N ASP A 30 -2.17 21.57 -19.22
CA ASP A 30 -3.27 20.71 -19.70
C ASP A 30 -2.80 19.31 -20.12
N ASN A 31 -1.49 19.01 -20.02
CA ASN A 31 -0.97 17.71 -20.42
C ASN A 31 -1.17 16.69 -19.29
N ALA A 32 -2.22 15.89 -19.40
CA ALA A 32 -2.55 14.85 -18.44
C ALA A 32 -1.40 13.85 -18.20
N TYR A 33 -0.55 13.59 -19.19
CA TYR A 33 0.58 12.66 -19.06
C TYR A 33 1.74 13.20 -18.23
N VAL A 34 1.78 14.52 -17.99
CA VAL A 34 2.77 15.17 -17.12
C VAL A 34 2.29 15.15 -15.66
N HIS A 35 0.97 15.36 -15.44
CA HIS A 35 0.43 15.63 -14.11
C HIS A 35 -0.30 14.44 -13.46
N LEU A 36 -0.81 13.50 -14.27
CA LEU A 36 -1.60 12.38 -13.76
C LEU A 36 -0.83 11.06 -13.92
N THR A 37 -0.43 10.47 -12.81
CA THR A 37 0.30 9.19 -12.79
C THR A 37 -0.64 7.96 -12.69
N ASN A 38 -1.96 8.16 -12.78
CA ASN A 38 -2.93 7.07 -12.77
C ASN A 38 -2.71 6.13 -13.95
N ASN A 39 -2.71 4.82 -13.70
CA ASN A 39 -2.52 3.80 -14.75
C ASN A 39 -3.54 3.95 -15.89
N ALA A 40 -4.80 4.29 -15.57
CA ALA A 40 -5.85 4.53 -16.57
C ALA A 40 -5.51 5.66 -17.57
N VAL A 41 -4.69 6.63 -17.14
CA VAL A 41 -4.20 7.73 -17.99
C VAL A 41 -2.91 7.30 -18.70
N GLN A 42 -1.91 6.88 -17.92
CA GLN A 42 -0.55 6.61 -18.41
C GLN A 42 -0.51 5.47 -19.44
N LYS A 43 -1.35 4.45 -19.36
CA LYS A 43 -1.41 3.35 -20.33
C LYS A 43 -1.69 3.81 -21.78
N ASN A 44 -2.18 5.02 -21.96
CA ASN A 44 -2.41 5.62 -23.29
C ASN A 44 -1.23 6.50 -23.77
N SER A 45 -0.20 6.66 -22.93
CA SER A 45 1.01 7.41 -23.29
C SER A 45 1.92 6.55 -24.17
N LYS A 46 2.63 7.20 -25.11
CA LYS A 46 3.64 6.54 -25.96
C LYS A 46 4.85 6.04 -25.18
N SER A 47 5.11 6.61 -24.01
CA SER A 47 6.21 6.26 -23.10
C SER A 47 5.80 5.32 -21.96
N TYR A 48 4.57 4.78 -22.00
CA TYR A 48 4.11 3.84 -20.98
C TYR A 48 4.98 2.57 -20.93
N GLY A 49 5.41 2.20 -19.73
CA GLY A 49 6.26 1.03 -19.50
C GLY A 49 7.68 1.15 -20.08
N GLN A 50 8.10 2.34 -20.50
CA GLN A 50 9.42 2.55 -21.11
C GLN A 50 10.55 2.50 -20.07
N TYR A 51 10.30 2.92 -18.86
CA TYR A 51 11.27 2.99 -17.76
C TYR A 51 10.99 1.91 -16.72
N GLU A 52 9.77 1.83 -16.23
CA GLU A 52 9.31 0.81 -15.28
C GLU A 52 8.10 0.07 -15.84
N ASP A 53 8.00 -1.22 -15.58
CA ASP A 53 6.86 -2.04 -15.97
C ASP A 53 5.55 -1.44 -15.40
N GLY A 54 4.60 -1.11 -16.29
CA GLY A 54 3.35 -0.47 -15.92
C GLY A 54 3.47 0.93 -15.29
N ASN A 55 4.61 1.64 -15.46
CA ASN A 55 4.93 2.89 -14.76
C ASN A 55 4.79 2.76 -13.23
N GLN A 56 5.27 1.63 -12.69
CA GLN A 56 5.17 1.31 -11.26
C GLN A 56 6.54 0.91 -10.72
N LEU A 57 6.97 1.62 -9.68
CA LEU A 57 8.27 1.45 -9.07
C LEU A 57 8.11 0.90 -7.64
N SER A 58 8.86 -0.15 -7.30
CA SER A 58 8.86 -0.70 -5.95
C SER A 58 9.54 0.23 -4.94
N PHE A 59 9.27 0.05 -3.65
CA PHE A 59 9.97 0.78 -2.60
C PHE A 59 11.49 0.52 -2.62
N ASP A 60 11.91 -0.72 -2.90
CA ASP A 60 13.32 -1.06 -2.98
C ASP A 60 14.01 -0.38 -4.19
N SER A 61 13.37 -0.38 -5.36
CA SER A 61 13.89 0.32 -6.53
C SER A 61 13.92 1.84 -6.32
N PHE A 62 12.92 2.39 -5.62
CA PHE A 62 12.92 3.80 -5.27
C PHE A 62 14.03 4.14 -4.25
N GLN A 63 14.31 3.27 -3.30
CA GLN A 63 15.45 3.44 -2.39
C GLN A 63 16.78 3.47 -3.15
N GLU A 64 16.93 2.59 -4.14
CA GLU A 64 18.11 2.59 -5.01
C GLU A 64 18.23 3.92 -5.79
N TYR A 65 17.13 4.40 -6.34
CA TYR A 65 17.08 5.69 -7.04
C TYR A 65 17.47 6.87 -6.12
N ILE A 66 16.96 6.91 -4.88
CA ILE A 66 17.34 7.92 -3.87
C ILE A 66 18.85 7.89 -3.63
N ASN A 67 19.41 6.71 -3.43
CA ASN A 67 20.83 6.55 -3.10
C ASN A 67 21.74 6.94 -4.26
N VAL A 68 21.39 6.54 -5.50
CA VAL A 68 22.28 6.68 -6.67
C VAL A 68 22.11 8.04 -7.35
N HIS A 69 20.88 8.52 -7.49
CA HIS A 69 20.57 9.69 -8.32
C HIS A 69 20.29 10.95 -7.49
N LEU A 70 19.65 10.83 -6.34
CA LEU A 70 19.32 11.98 -5.51
C LEU A 70 20.39 12.22 -4.44
N ASN A 71 21.21 11.23 -4.15
CA ASN A 71 22.25 11.28 -3.09
C ASN A 71 21.70 11.81 -1.75
N ALA A 72 20.45 11.45 -1.45
CA ALA A 72 19.77 11.88 -0.24
C ALA A 72 19.89 10.82 0.85
N ASN A 73 20.04 11.26 2.10
CA ASN A 73 20.10 10.37 3.26
C ASN A 73 18.68 10.13 3.81
N VAL A 74 17.84 9.47 3.01
CA VAL A 74 16.44 9.14 3.34
C VAL A 74 16.22 7.65 3.11
N SER A 75 15.61 7.00 4.08
CA SER A 75 15.22 5.60 3.99
C SER A 75 13.71 5.48 3.70
N VAL A 76 13.35 4.80 2.61
CA VAL A 76 11.93 4.57 2.31
C VAL A 76 11.25 3.81 3.45
N LYS A 77 11.84 2.69 3.89
CA LYS A 77 11.27 1.85 4.96
C LYS A 77 11.49 2.43 6.36
N GLY A 78 12.58 3.21 6.57
CA GLY A 78 12.93 3.78 7.87
C GLY A 78 12.31 5.14 8.16
N ASP A 79 12.08 5.96 7.13
CA ASP A 79 11.61 7.34 7.29
C ASP A 79 10.23 7.56 6.65
N LEU A 80 10.01 7.11 5.39
CA LEU A 80 8.77 7.39 4.68
C LEU A 80 7.61 6.48 5.13
N VAL A 81 7.84 5.18 5.31
CA VAL A 81 6.80 4.25 5.80
C VAL A 81 6.29 4.66 7.18
N PRO A 82 7.12 5.04 8.18
CA PRO A 82 6.62 5.58 9.44
C PRO A 82 5.81 6.87 9.29
N GLN A 83 6.14 7.77 8.34
CA GLN A 83 5.31 8.95 8.06
C GLN A 83 3.94 8.54 7.53
N MET A 84 3.88 7.57 6.58
CA MET A 84 2.60 7.02 6.08
C MET A 84 1.76 6.47 7.22
N GLN A 85 2.34 5.65 8.09
CA GLN A 85 1.66 5.07 9.26
C GLN A 85 1.07 6.15 10.18
N GLN A 86 1.81 7.23 10.44
CA GLN A 86 1.32 8.34 11.26
C GLN A 86 0.15 9.08 10.59
N ILE A 87 0.19 9.29 9.28
CA ILE A 87 -0.92 9.90 8.54
C ILE A 87 -2.15 8.99 8.59
N VAL A 88 -1.97 7.67 8.37
CA VAL A 88 -3.04 6.69 8.48
C VAL A 88 -3.70 6.72 9.87
N ILE A 89 -2.93 6.70 10.95
CA ILE A 89 -3.46 6.79 12.32
C ILE A 89 -4.24 8.10 12.54
N LYS A 90 -3.72 9.23 12.07
CA LYS A 90 -4.38 10.54 12.22
C LYS A 90 -5.71 10.60 11.48
N THR A 91 -5.76 10.11 10.24
CA THR A 91 -6.98 10.11 9.43
C THR A 91 -8.05 9.21 10.03
N PHE A 92 -7.70 7.99 10.47
CA PHE A 92 -8.65 7.10 11.15
C PHE A 92 -9.16 7.71 12.45
N ASN A 93 -8.32 8.32 13.26
CA ASN A 93 -8.74 9.03 14.48
C ASN A 93 -9.71 10.16 14.20
N ALA A 94 -9.53 10.89 13.10
CA ALA A 94 -10.43 12.00 12.72
C ALA A 94 -11.83 11.49 12.33
N VAL A 95 -11.94 10.32 11.70
CA VAL A 95 -13.23 9.80 11.16
C VAL A 95 -13.77 8.58 11.92
N ARG A 96 -13.13 8.14 13.00
CA ARG A 96 -13.48 6.91 13.74
C ARG A 96 -14.95 6.76 14.09
N LYS A 97 -15.64 7.85 14.39
CA LYS A 97 -17.07 7.83 14.76
C LYS A 97 -17.98 7.58 13.56
N GLN A 98 -17.50 7.86 12.35
CA GLN A 98 -18.23 7.72 11.10
C GLN A 98 -17.96 6.39 10.40
N LEU A 99 -16.80 5.75 10.65
CA LEU A 99 -16.39 4.54 9.96
C LEU A 99 -17.33 3.35 10.16
N ASP A 100 -17.76 3.11 11.40
CA ASP A 100 -18.73 2.05 11.70
C ASP A 100 -19.71 2.51 12.79
N PRO A 101 -20.69 3.39 12.45
CA PRO A 101 -21.65 3.91 13.42
C PRO A 101 -22.54 2.81 14.01
N LEU A 102 -22.71 1.69 13.30
CA LEU A 102 -23.53 0.56 13.74
C LEU A 102 -22.74 -0.46 14.58
N ARG A 103 -21.43 -0.30 14.72
CA ARG A 103 -20.53 -1.20 15.43
C ARG A 103 -20.76 -2.66 15.06
N ARG A 104 -20.71 -2.94 13.74
CA ARG A 104 -20.92 -4.28 13.19
C ARG A 104 -19.87 -5.25 13.72
N GLN A 105 -20.33 -6.45 14.02
CA GLN A 105 -19.43 -7.52 14.46
C GLN A 105 -18.76 -8.18 13.25
N GLN A 106 -17.49 -8.56 13.42
CA GLN A 106 -16.76 -9.35 12.43
C GLN A 106 -16.79 -8.73 11.03
N SER A 107 -16.58 -7.43 10.96
CA SER A 107 -16.45 -6.67 9.72
C SER A 107 -15.01 -6.18 9.56
N PHE A 108 -14.56 -6.09 8.32
CA PHE A 108 -13.29 -5.44 7.97
C PHE A 108 -13.49 -4.66 6.68
N GLU A 109 -12.61 -3.72 6.44
CA GLU A 109 -12.58 -2.92 5.22
C GLU A 109 -11.13 -2.66 4.82
N LEU A 110 -10.87 -2.75 3.52
CA LEU A 110 -9.56 -2.47 2.93
C LEU A 110 -9.58 -1.06 2.35
N PHE A 111 -8.57 -0.26 2.70
CA PHE A 111 -8.39 1.11 2.23
C PHE A 111 -7.11 1.23 1.41
N GLY A 112 -7.19 1.95 0.30
CA GLY A 112 -6.03 2.39 -0.46
C GLY A 112 -5.69 3.84 -0.12
N TYR A 113 -4.44 4.11 0.21
CA TYR A 113 -3.93 5.44 0.52
C TYR A 113 -3.05 5.94 -0.61
N ASP A 114 -3.39 7.07 -1.17
CA ASP A 114 -2.58 7.74 -2.19
C ASP A 114 -1.85 8.94 -1.57
N PHE A 115 -0.52 8.91 -1.68
CA PHE A 115 0.36 9.96 -1.21
C PHE A 115 1.08 10.63 -2.38
N ILE A 116 1.52 11.86 -2.17
CA ILE A 116 2.53 12.52 -2.99
C ILE A 116 3.73 12.87 -2.13
N LEU A 117 4.90 12.75 -2.71
CA LEU A 117 6.17 13.07 -2.07
C LEU A 117 6.69 14.37 -2.68
N ASP A 118 7.05 15.34 -1.84
CA ASP A 118 7.70 16.57 -2.30
C ASP A 118 9.23 16.42 -2.41
N GLU A 119 9.90 17.46 -2.87
CA GLU A 119 11.36 17.49 -3.06
C GLU A 119 12.16 17.39 -1.77
N ASP A 120 11.53 17.71 -0.63
CA ASP A 120 12.12 17.60 0.72
C ASP A 120 11.77 16.26 1.39
N PHE A 121 11.21 15.30 0.65
CA PHE A 121 10.73 14.00 1.14
C PHE A 121 9.63 14.08 2.20
N ASN A 122 8.83 15.15 2.21
CA ASN A 122 7.61 15.17 3.00
C ASN A 122 6.49 14.47 2.25
N LEU A 123 5.73 13.65 2.97
CA LEU A 123 4.56 12.96 2.44
C LEU A 123 3.29 13.77 2.67
N TRP A 124 2.54 13.95 1.60
CA TRP A 124 1.22 14.59 1.62
C TRP A 124 0.16 13.58 1.21
N LEU A 125 -0.91 13.49 2.01
CA LEU A 125 -2.06 12.64 1.67
C LEU A 125 -2.86 13.29 0.55
N ILE A 126 -3.09 12.56 -0.54
CA ILE A 126 -3.96 12.99 -1.64
C ILE A 126 -5.38 12.52 -1.35
N GLU A 127 -5.59 11.21 -1.21
CA GLU A 127 -6.91 10.62 -1.00
C GLU A 127 -6.85 9.28 -0.27
N VAL A 128 -8.02 8.86 0.22
CA VAL A 128 -8.23 7.53 0.81
C VAL A 128 -9.37 6.85 0.05
N ASN A 129 -9.07 5.73 -0.57
CA ASN A 129 -10.01 4.94 -1.37
C ASN A 129 -10.60 3.81 -0.53
N THR A 130 -11.92 3.75 -0.41
CA THR A 130 -12.65 2.67 0.30
C THR A 130 -12.88 1.44 -0.57
N ASN A 131 -12.54 1.49 -1.85
CA ASN A 131 -12.58 0.37 -2.77
C ASN A 131 -11.35 0.42 -3.68
N PRO A 132 -10.15 0.11 -3.14
CA PRO A 132 -8.91 0.18 -3.91
C PRO A 132 -8.93 -0.82 -5.06
N CYS A 133 -8.36 -0.41 -6.20
CA CYS A 133 -8.18 -1.29 -7.34
C CYS A 133 -7.13 -2.36 -7.01
N LEU A 134 -7.49 -3.63 -7.21
CA LEU A 134 -6.61 -4.79 -7.02
C LEU A 134 -6.24 -5.44 -8.36
N GLU A 135 -6.17 -4.66 -9.43
CA GLU A 135 -5.74 -5.13 -10.76
C GLU A 135 -4.23 -5.36 -10.77
N GLU A 136 -3.82 -6.55 -11.17
CA GLU A 136 -2.41 -6.95 -11.34
C GLU A 136 -1.86 -6.39 -12.66
N SER A 137 -1.69 -5.05 -12.72
CA SER A 137 -1.31 -4.34 -13.94
C SER A 137 0.19 -4.29 -14.21
N SER A 138 1.01 -4.92 -13.38
CA SER A 138 2.46 -5.05 -13.55
C SER A 138 2.98 -6.29 -12.80
N LYS A 139 4.19 -6.74 -13.11
CA LYS A 139 4.85 -7.83 -12.38
C LYS A 139 5.02 -7.55 -10.89
N LEU A 140 5.19 -6.28 -10.52
CA LEU A 140 5.25 -5.87 -9.13
C LEU A 140 3.91 -6.14 -8.42
N LEU A 141 2.80 -5.76 -9.03
CA LEU A 141 1.47 -5.98 -8.44
C LEU A 141 1.04 -7.44 -8.49
N GLU A 142 1.43 -8.21 -9.53
CA GLU A 142 1.27 -9.68 -9.58
C GLU A 142 1.94 -10.39 -8.40
N MET A 143 3.00 -9.81 -7.85
CA MET A 143 3.69 -10.32 -6.68
C MET A 143 3.08 -9.83 -5.36
N LEU A 144 2.80 -8.52 -5.26
CA LEU A 144 2.38 -7.90 -3.99
C LEU A 144 0.92 -8.17 -3.64
N LEU A 145 0.00 -8.03 -4.62
CA LEU A 145 -1.44 -8.07 -4.34
C LEU A 145 -1.91 -9.44 -3.86
N PRO A 146 -1.51 -10.57 -4.46
CA PRO A 146 -1.91 -11.89 -3.95
C PRO A 146 -1.44 -12.12 -2.52
N ARG A 147 -0.21 -11.73 -2.18
CA ARG A 147 0.33 -11.82 -0.82
C ARG A 147 -0.45 -10.95 0.16
N MET A 148 -0.70 -9.70 -0.20
CA MET A 148 -1.47 -8.77 0.62
C MET A 148 -2.86 -9.32 0.94
N VAL A 149 -3.55 -9.88 -0.06
CA VAL A 149 -4.89 -10.45 0.10
C VAL A 149 -4.85 -11.74 0.92
N GLU A 150 -3.90 -12.65 0.66
CA GLU A 150 -3.75 -13.88 1.43
C GLU A 150 -3.53 -13.58 2.92
N ASP A 151 -2.58 -12.69 3.22
CA ASP A 151 -2.27 -12.29 4.58
C ASP A 151 -3.45 -11.55 5.26
N MET A 152 -4.21 -10.74 4.52
CA MET A 152 -5.42 -10.10 5.01
C MET A 152 -6.49 -11.14 5.38
N MET A 153 -6.70 -12.17 4.55
CA MET A 153 -7.67 -13.23 4.84
C MET A 153 -7.29 -14.02 6.10
N GLN A 154 -5.99 -14.23 6.34
CA GLN A 154 -5.53 -14.92 7.55
C GLN A 154 -5.88 -14.16 8.85
N ILE A 155 -5.77 -12.83 8.85
CA ILE A 155 -6.08 -12.02 10.04
C ILE A 155 -7.56 -11.68 10.18
N THR A 156 -8.36 -11.84 9.13
CA THR A 156 -9.80 -11.52 9.12
C THR A 156 -10.66 -12.78 9.08
N ILE A 157 -10.74 -13.44 7.94
CA ILE A 157 -11.66 -14.55 7.68
C ILE A 157 -11.26 -15.80 8.46
N ASP A 158 -9.98 -16.19 8.42
CA ASP A 158 -9.52 -17.43 9.04
C ASP A 158 -9.57 -17.39 10.57
N THR A 159 -9.55 -16.20 11.17
CA THR A 159 -9.75 -16.04 12.63
C THR A 159 -11.19 -16.38 13.05
N VAL A 160 -12.17 -16.14 12.17
CA VAL A 160 -13.59 -16.41 12.41
C VAL A 160 -13.99 -17.81 11.95
N PHE A 161 -13.44 -18.24 10.79
CA PHE A 161 -13.72 -19.51 10.15
C PHE A 161 -12.44 -20.35 9.97
N PRO A 162 -11.84 -20.84 11.06
CA PRO A 162 -10.58 -21.57 10.98
C PRO A 162 -10.74 -22.83 10.14
N GLN A 163 -9.85 -23.03 9.16
CA GLN A 163 -9.88 -24.23 8.32
C GLN A 163 -9.65 -25.48 9.16
N LYS A 164 -10.46 -26.52 8.99
CA LYS A 164 -10.38 -27.78 9.74
C LYS A 164 -9.01 -28.48 9.65
N SER A 165 -8.24 -28.20 8.59
CA SER A 165 -6.88 -28.70 8.40
C SER A 165 -5.83 -28.03 9.30
N ILE A 166 -6.08 -26.81 9.77
CA ILE A 166 -5.15 -26.05 10.63
C ILE A 166 -5.20 -26.58 12.07
N GLN A 167 -6.34 -27.11 12.54
CA GLN A 167 -6.46 -27.68 13.89
C GLN A 167 -5.59 -28.93 14.13
N LYS A 168 -5.16 -29.63 13.08
CA LYS A 168 -4.30 -30.84 13.20
C LYS A 168 -2.80 -30.58 13.02
N LYS A 169 -2.39 -29.38 12.60
CA LYS A 169 -0.98 -29.06 12.30
C LYS A 169 -0.52 -27.74 12.93
N ALA A 170 -0.69 -27.60 14.24
CA ALA A 170 -0.12 -26.49 15.00
C ALA A 170 1.43 -26.45 15.03
N LYS A 171 2.13 -27.16 14.15
CA LYS A 171 3.61 -27.25 14.10
C LYS A 171 4.26 -27.18 12.72
N SER A 172 3.53 -26.92 11.64
CA SER A 172 4.18 -26.56 10.36
C SER A 172 3.36 -25.44 9.72
N SER A 173 3.89 -24.22 9.76
CA SER A 173 3.44 -23.14 8.89
C SER A 173 3.43 -23.64 7.45
N LYS A 174 2.27 -23.63 6.78
CA LYS A 174 2.26 -23.80 5.32
C LYS A 174 3.14 -22.71 4.73
N PRO A 175 4.02 -23.04 3.78
CA PRO A 175 4.70 -21.99 3.03
C PRO A 175 3.65 -21.05 2.44
N ILE A 176 3.87 -19.76 2.54
CA ILE A 176 3.04 -18.76 1.91
C ILE A 176 3.12 -18.97 0.40
N ALA A 177 1.97 -18.96 -0.27
CA ALA A 177 1.89 -19.23 -1.70
C ALA A 177 2.54 -18.11 -2.55
N HIS A 178 2.61 -16.89 -2.00
CA HIS A 178 3.07 -15.70 -2.69
C HIS A 178 4.23 -15.03 -1.92
N PRO A 179 5.49 -15.48 -2.12
CA PRO A 179 6.64 -14.90 -1.43
C PRO A 179 6.93 -13.48 -1.94
N VAL A 180 7.28 -12.59 -1.01
CA VAL A 180 7.73 -11.22 -1.31
C VAL A 180 9.17 -11.08 -0.82
N PRO A 181 10.12 -10.65 -1.67
CA PRO A 181 11.51 -10.46 -1.27
C PRO A 181 11.65 -9.55 -0.04
N GLY A 182 12.51 -9.95 0.88
CA GLY A 182 12.75 -9.21 2.13
C GLY A 182 11.76 -9.50 3.26
N TYR A 183 10.75 -10.35 3.04
CA TYR A 183 9.77 -10.76 4.05
C TYR A 183 9.80 -12.28 4.25
N PRO A 184 9.76 -12.76 5.50
CA PRO A 184 9.65 -14.19 5.79
C PRO A 184 8.37 -14.79 5.21
N ASP A 185 8.46 -16.01 4.67
CA ASP A 185 7.29 -16.73 4.15
C ASP A 185 6.39 -17.29 5.27
N THR A 186 6.80 -17.13 6.52
CA THR A 186 6.09 -17.64 7.70
C THR A 186 5.28 -16.56 8.43
N ASP A 187 5.54 -15.29 8.16
CA ASP A 187 5.01 -14.18 8.93
C ASP A 187 4.01 -13.38 8.09
N ASN A 188 2.89 -13.02 8.71
CA ASN A 188 1.92 -12.13 8.09
C ASN A 188 2.53 -10.73 7.94
N MET A 189 2.44 -10.16 6.75
CA MET A 189 3.02 -8.84 6.47
C MET A 189 2.21 -7.69 7.06
N TRP A 190 0.92 -7.86 7.34
CA TRP A 190 0.12 -6.80 7.95
C TRP A 190 0.58 -6.50 9.37
N GLN A 191 0.91 -5.25 9.62
CA GLN A 191 1.36 -4.75 10.92
C GLN A 191 0.22 -4.07 11.65
N ARG A 192 -0.08 -4.52 12.88
CA ARG A 192 -1.06 -3.83 13.71
C ARG A 192 -0.48 -2.51 14.21
N LEU A 193 -1.10 -1.40 13.85
CA LEU A 193 -0.68 -0.06 14.26
C LEU A 193 -1.24 0.31 15.64
N CYS A 194 -2.54 0.23 15.80
CA CYS A 194 -3.22 0.62 17.04
C CYS A 194 -4.64 0.07 17.11
N ASN A 195 -5.24 0.26 18.27
CA ASN A 195 -6.67 0.16 18.48
C ASN A 195 -7.25 1.58 18.51
N ILE A 196 -8.17 1.89 17.59
CA ILE A 196 -8.73 3.23 17.43
C ILE A 196 -9.85 3.58 18.43
N ASP A 197 -10.29 2.62 19.24
CA ASP A 197 -11.26 2.84 20.33
C ASP A 197 -10.61 3.26 21.66
N LYS A 198 -9.29 3.18 21.73
CA LYS A 198 -8.47 3.57 22.88
C LYS A 198 -7.79 4.90 22.64
#